data_235db86146aa66dcbd4a3e781d42a171
#
_entry.id   235db86146aa66dcbd4a3e781d42a171
#
_cell.length_a   1.000
_cell.length_b   1.000
_cell.length_c   1.000
_cell.angle_alpha   90.00
_cell.angle_beta   90.00
_cell.angle_gamma   90.00
#
_symmetry.space_group_name_H-M   'P 1'
#
loop_
_entity.id
_entity.type
_entity.pdbx_description
1 polymer ?
#
loop_
_entity_poly.entity_id
_entity_poly.type
_entity_poly.pdbx_seq_one_letter_code
_entity_poly.pdbx_strand_id
1 'polypeptide(L)'
;IKYFVDGTNEIGTSYVVEPFSNDPEGKNHGSMDMTEDQLKDIIVKLNGEGIDLQMHVVGDGGFRTICNATEAAQKECGDDWKIQIEMVHCELINDEDKLRPAELGIIVNWTPHWTGGYFGDAAIEWLGEERFDSMYNLQPMIEAGGIVNMGSDVVSQYEFHRASPFFGMQTAISRVDPEFPMDEEKYPGSVRPEKGACYTMDQMLKGYTINSAIQFRIDDVAGSIEEGKFADLCVIKENLYDVDVNKLSEVEPTAVMFKGKIVSGEF
;
A
#
# COMPACT_ATOMS: atom_id res chain seq x y z
N ILE A 1 -10.37 -13.64 2.23
CA ILE A 1 -10.30 -13.54 3.71
C ILE A 1 -9.27 -12.49 4.06
N LYS A 2 -9.53 -11.66 5.12
CA LYS A 2 -8.53 -10.71 5.67
C LYS A 2 -8.10 -11.13 7.07
N TYR A 3 -6.80 -11.08 7.31
CA TYR A 3 -6.15 -11.28 8.62
C TYR A 3 -5.37 -10.03 9.03
N PHE A 4 -5.27 -9.78 10.34
CA PHE A 4 -4.33 -8.83 10.92
C PHE A 4 -3.14 -9.62 11.45
N VAL A 5 -1.96 -9.41 10.87
CA VAL A 5 -0.74 -10.12 11.28
C VAL A 5 -0.08 -9.42 12.45
N ASP A 6 -0.05 -8.09 12.41
CA ASP A 6 0.47 -7.24 13.49
C ASP A 6 -0.41 -6.00 13.71
N GLY A 7 0.05 -5.07 14.53
CA GLY A 7 -0.63 -3.81 14.84
C GLY A 7 -0.14 -2.63 14.01
N THR A 8 0.14 -1.49 14.66
CA THR A 8 0.60 -0.26 14.01
C THR A 8 1.86 0.30 14.65
N ASN A 9 2.63 1.11 13.89
CA ASN A 9 3.86 1.73 14.36
C ASN A 9 3.60 2.84 15.38
N GLU A 10 2.49 3.58 15.25
CA GLU A 10 2.16 4.78 16.02
C GLU A 10 1.92 4.50 17.50
N ILE A 11 1.57 3.28 17.85
CA ILE A 11 1.34 2.84 19.25
C ILE A 11 2.22 1.66 19.64
N GLY A 12 3.25 1.34 18.84
CA GLY A 12 4.24 0.31 19.14
C GLY A 12 3.68 -1.11 19.21
N THR A 13 2.68 -1.43 18.39
CA THR A 13 2.06 -2.76 18.33
C THR A 13 2.35 -3.51 17.03
N SER A 14 3.00 -2.87 16.05
CA SER A 14 3.56 -3.56 14.89
C SER A 14 4.65 -4.55 15.31
N TYR A 15 4.86 -5.61 14.54
CA TYR A 15 5.95 -6.54 14.79
C TYR A 15 7.18 -6.17 13.99
N VAL A 16 8.26 -5.81 14.68
CA VAL A 16 9.50 -5.27 14.09
C VAL A 16 10.71 -6.19 14.33
N VAL A 17 11.64 -6.22 13.35
CA VAL A 17 12.85 -7.03 13.42
C VAL A 17 13.79 -6.52 14.52
N GLU A 18 14.08 -5.24 14.51
CA GLU A 18 14.88 -4.60 15.56
C GLU A 18 13.96 -4.02 16.64
N PRO A 19 14.31 -4.10 17.93
CA PRO A 19 13.47 -3.59 19.01
C PRO A 19 13.07 -2.13 18.80
N PHE A 20 11.95 -1.73 19.37
CA PHE A 20 11.55 -0.32 19.37
C PHE A 20 12.59 0.56 20.05
N SER A 21 12.83 1.75 19.48
CA SER A 21 13.87 2.68 19.90
C SER A 21 13.65 3.26 21.31
N ASN A 22 12.40 3.29 21.77
CA ASN A 22 12.02 3.77 23.10
C ASN A 22 12.10 2.69 24.19
N ASP A 23 12.50 1.46 23.85
CA ASP A 23 12.69 0.38 24.81
C ASP A 23 14.16 0.36 25.32
N PRO A 24 14.43 0.75 26.58
CA PRO A 24 15.78 0.78 27.12
C PRO A 24 16.39 -0.60 27.36
N GLU A 25 15.55 -1.66 27.36
CA GLU A 25 16.01 -3.05 27.50
C GLU A 25 16.30 -3.72 26.16
N GLY A 26 15.88 -3.14 25.06
CA GLY A 26 16.08 -3.69 23.73
C GLY A 26 15.38 -5.03 23.50
N LYS A 27 14.19 -5.23 24.04
CA LYS A 27 13.44 -6.49 23.99
C LYS A 27 12.05 -6.36 23.38
N ASN A 28 11.55 -5.15 23.28
CA ASN A 28 10.20 -4.92 22.76
C ASN A 28 10.21 -4.85 21.24
N HIS A 29 9.77 -5.92 20.61
CA HIS A 29 9.60 -6.05 19.15
C HIS A 29 8.14 -5.88 18.71
N GLY A 30 7.27 -5.41 19.58
CA GLY A 30 5.82 -5.44 19.31
C GLY A 30 5.25 -6.86 19.40
N SER A 31 4.20 -7.11 18.65
CA SER A 31 3.53 -8.42 18.71
C SER A 31 2.98 -8.87 17.36
N MET A 32 2.93 -10.16 17.21
CA MET A 32 2.26 -10.84 16.11
C MET A 32 1.40 -11.97 16.68
N ASP A 33 0.15 -12.10 16.22
CA ASP A 33 -0.82 -13.01 16.80
C ASP A 33 -0.58 -14.48 16.45
N MET A 34 0.27 -14.76 15.45
CA MET A 34 0.55 -16.13 15.03
C MET A 34 2.02 -16.31 14.64
N THR A 35 2.52 -17.53 14.80
CA THR A 35 3.87 -17.89 14.36
C THR A 35 3.94 -18.04 12.83
N GLU A 36 5.15 -18.01 12.28
CA GLU A 36 5.40 -18.26 10.86
C GLU A 36 4.83 -19.61 10.39
N ASP A 37 5.02 -20.68 11.18
CA ASP A 37 4.47 -22.00 10.86
C ASP A 37 2.94 -22.02 10.85
N GLN A 38 2.30 -21.34 11.82
CA GLN A 38 0.84 -21.24 11.86
C GLN A 38 0.31 -20.47 10.64
N LEU A 39 0.99 -19.39 10.25
CA LEU A 39 0.63 -18.61 9.07
C LEU A 39 0.80 -19.43 7.78
N LYS A 40 1.91 -20.16 7.64
CA LYS A 40 2.14 -21.09 6.53
C LYS A 40 1.01 -22.13 6.44
N ASP A 41 0.64 -22.76 7.55
CA ASP A 41 -0.42 -23.78 7.57
C ASP A 41 -1.79 -23.19 7.16
N ILE A 42 -2.09 -21.96 7.55
CA ILE A 42 -3.29 -21.23 7.11
C ILE A 42 -3.25 -21.00 5.60
N ILE A 43 -2.12 -20.53 5.06
CA ILE A 43 -1.94 -20.29 3.63
C ILE A 43 -2.15 -21.58 2.84
N VAL A 44 -1.52 -22.68 3.25
CA VAL A 44 -1.67 -24.01 2.60
C VAL A 44 -3.14 -24.44 2.61
N LYS A 45 -3.82 -24.31 3.74
CA LYS A 45 -5.24 -24.64 3.85
C LYS A 45 -6.12 -23.80 2.93
N LEU A 46 -5.91 -22.48 2.90
CA LEU A 46 -6.65 -21.58 2.02
C LEU A 46 -6.35 -21.84 0.54
N ASN A 47 -5.11 -22.19 0.22
CA ASN A 47 -4.75 -22.63 -1.13
C ASN A 47 -5.53 -23.88 -1.54
N GLY A 48 -5.67 -24.87 -0.64
CA GLY A 48 -6.50 -26.06 -0.90
C GLY A 48 -7.95 -25.72 -1.26
N GLU A 49 -8.52 -24.73 -0.58
CA GLU A 49 -9.89 -24.25 -0.79
C GLU A 49 -10.02 -23.23 -1.95
N GLY A 50 -8.92 -22.71 -2.49
CA GLY A 50 -8.92 -21.67 -3.53
C GLY A 50 -9.41 -20.31 -3.03
N ILE A 51 -9.08 -19.95 -1.79
CA ILE A 51 -9.50 -18.71 -1.14
C ILE A 51 -8.30 -17.77 -1.00
N ASP A 52 -8.34 -16.63 -1.66
CA ASP A 52 -7.32 -15.60 -1.58
C ASP A 52 -7.22 -15.00 -0.16
N LEU A 53 -6.00 -14.64 0.23
CA LEU A 53 -5.69 -14.14 1.57
C LEU A 53 -5.08 -12.73 1.50
N GLN A 54 -5.73 -11.78 2.18
CA GLN A 54 -5.23 -10.44 2.42
C GLN A 54 -4.75 -10.32 3.88
N MET A 55 -3.58 -9.72 4.08
CA MET A 55 -2.97 -9.59 5.39
C MET A 55 -2.58 -8.14 5.67
N HIS A 56 -3.16 -7.57 6.76
CA HIS A 56 -2.66 -6.33 7.32
C HIS A 56 -1.27 -6.56 7.90
N VAL A 57 -0.33 -5.71 7.53
CA VAL A 57 1.05 -5.75 8.04
C VAL A 57 1.67 -4.37 7.95
N VAL A 58 2.27 -3.92 9.04
CA VAL A 58 2.84 -2.60 9.21
C VAL A 58 4.33 -2.67 9.52
N GLY A 59 4.75 -3.56 10.41
CA GLY A 59 6.14 -3.74 10.80
C GLY A 59 6.92 -4.66 9.88
N ASP A 60 8.21 -4.41 9.78
CA ASP A 60 9.14 -5.19 8.94
C ASP A 60 9.31 -6.65 9.39
N GLY A 61 9.12 -6.95 10.67
CA GLY A 61 9.11 -8.30 11.19
C GLY A 61 7.88 -9.10 10.71
N GLY A 62 6.70 -8.47 10.74
CA GLY A 62 5.47 -9.04 10.19
C GLY A 62 5.58 -9.26 8.67
N PHE A 63 6.12 -8.26 7.96
CA PHE A 63 6.37 -8.35 6.51
C PHE A 63 7.27 -9.53 6.16
N ARG A 64 8.41 -9.68 6.84
CA ARG A 64 9.36 -10.80 6.67
C ARG A 64 8.67 -12.13 6.93
N THR A 65 7.88 -12.22 8.00
CA THR A 65 7.15 -13.45 8.36
C THR A 65 6.15 -13.86 7.29
N ILE A 66 5.41 -12.92 6.69
CA ILE A 66 4.49 -13.23 5.59
C ILE A 66 5.27 -13.74 4.37
N CYS A 67 6.38 -13.11 4.02
CA CYS A 67 7.22 -13.57 2.90
C CYS A 67 7.73 -15.01 3.15
N ASN A 68 8.26 -15.29 4.34
CA ASN A 68 8.75 -16.63 4.70
C ASN A 68 7.64 -17.68 4.64
N ALA A 69 6.50 -17.39 5.27
CA ALA A 69 5.34 -18.30 5.30
C ALA A 69 4.80 -18.56 3.88
N THR A 70 4.73 -17.53 3.04
CA THR A 70 4.28 -17.66 1.65
C THR A 70 5.25 -18.50 0.82
N GLU A 71 6.55 -18.24 0.92
CA GLU A 71 7.59 -19.02 0.23
C GLU A 71 7.54 -20.51 0.62
N ALA A 72 7.42 -20.78 1.93
CA ALA A 72 7.30 -22.13 2.44
C ALA A 72 6.01 -22.83 1.96
N ALA A 73 4.88 -22.11 1.95
CA ALA A 73 3.60 -22.61 1.46
C ALA A 73 3.63 -22.88 -0.05
N GLN A 74 4.21 -22.00 -0.85
CA GLN A 74 4.39 -22.19 -2.29
C GLN A 74 5.25 -23.42 -2.58
N LYS A 75 6.33 -23.61 -1.83
CA LYS A 75 7.19 -24.77 -1.95
C LYS A 75 6.48 -26.09 -1.59
N GLU A 76 5.61 -26.05 -0.58
CA GLU A 76 4.80 -27.20 -0.15
C GLU A 76 3.71 -27.53 -1.18
N CYS A 77 3.01 -26.52 -1.71
CA CYS A 77 1.91 -26.70 -2.67
C CYS A 77 2.41 -27.02 -4.09
N GLY A 78 3.61 -26.54 -4.46
CA GLY A 78 4.17 -26.73 -5.81
C GLY A 78 3.22 -26.29 -6.92
N ASP A 79 2.97 -27.15 -7.89
CA ASP A 79 2.11 -26.87 -9.05
C ASP A 79 0.62 -26.69 -8.69
N ASP A 80 0.22 -27.04 -7.47
CA ASP A 80 -1.15 -26.83 -6.98
C ASP A 80 -1.38 -25.42 -6.39
N TRP A 81 -0.39 -24.52 -6.48
CA TRP A 81 -0.54 -23.12 -6.05
C TRP A 81 -1.54 -22.37 -6.93
N LYS A 82 -2.56 -21.74 -6.33
CA LYS A 82 -3.66 -21.08 -7.08
C LYS A 82 -4.22 -19.82 -6.47
N ILE A 83 -3.87 -19.50 -5.21
CA ILE A 83 -4.41 -18.31 -4.53
C ILE A 83 -3.51 -17.09 -4.73
N GLN A 84 -4.09 -15.92 -4.56
CA GLN A 84 -3.35 -14.67 -4.40
C GLN A 84 -3.12 -14.41 -2.92
N ILE A 85 -1.90 -13.97 -2.62
CA ILE A 85 -1.53 -13.41 -1.32
C ILE A 85 -1.40 -11.91 -1.49
N GLU A 86 -1.98 -11.18 -0.56
CA GLU A 86 -1.94 -9.72 -0.55
C GLU A 86 -1.48 -9.21 0.82
N MET A 87 -0.56 -8.27 0.81
CA MET A 87 -0.14 -7.49 1.98
C MET A 87 -0.75 -6.10 1.93
N VAL A 88 -1.24 -5.59 3.05
CA VAL A 88 -1.86 -4.27 3.15
C VAL A 88 -1.02 -3.38 4.03
N HIS A 89 -0.85 -2.12 3.63
CA HIS A 89 -0.07 -1.03 4.26
C HIS A 89 1.42 -1.12 3.99
N CYS A 90 2.13 -2.10 4.51
CA CYS A 90 3.57 -2.30 4.27
C CYS A 90 4.38 -1.01 4.53
N GLU A 91 4.22 -0.44 5.73
CA GLU A 91 4.78 0.88 6.04
C GLU A 91 6.28 0.85 6.25
N LEU A 92 6.76 -0.12 7.04
CA LEU A 92 8.18 -0.33 7.33
C LEU A 92 8.63 -1.64 6.68
N ILE A 93 9.69 -1.59 5.86
CA ILE A 93 10.22 -2.77 5.16
C ILE A 93 11.73 -2.70 5.20
N ASN A 94 12.37 -3.78 5.63
CA ASN A 94 13.82 -3.92 5.55
C ASN A 94 14.30 -4.03 4.10
N ASP A 95 15.46 -3.47 3.82
CA ASP A 95 16.06 -3.49 2.47
C ASP A 95 16.20 -4.90 1.89
N GLU A 96 16.50 -5.88 2.76
CA GLU A 96 16.65 -7.30 2.39
C GLU A 96 15.34 -7.92 1.88
N ASP A 97 14.18 -7.40 2.31
CA ASP A 97 12.87 -7.98 2.02
C ASP A 97 12.11 -7.24 0.91
N LYS A 98 12.58 -6.04 0.48
CA LYS A 98 11.87 -5.16 -0.46
C LYS A 98 11.51 -5.83 -1.80
N LEU A 99 12.30 -6.76 -2.29
CA LEU A 99 12.06 -7.42 -3.58
C LEU A 99 11.22 -8.70 -3.46
N ARG A 100 11.11 -9.27 -2.26
CA ARG A 100 10.46 -10.57 -2.04
C ARG A 100 9.00 -10.64 -2.50
N PRO A 101 8.15 -9.59 -2.31
CA PRO A 101 6.80 -9.67 -2.85
C PRO A 101 6.76 -9.84 -4.37
N ALA A 102 7.63 -9.16 -5.12
CA ALA A 102 7.72 -9.34 -6.58
C ALA A 102 8.16 -10.76 -6.94
N GLU A 103 9.13 -11.32 -6.24
CA GLU A 103 9.66 -12.68 -6.46
C GLU A 103 8.62 -13.77 -6.13
N LEU A 104 7.81 -13.55 -5.09
CA LEU A 104 6.79 -14.49 -4.60
C LEU A 104 5.41 -14.29 -5.24
N GLY A 105 5.24 -13.28 -6.09
CA GLY A 105 3.94 -12.93 -6.67
C GLY A 105 2.93 -12.41 -5.64
N ILE A 106 3.41 -11.81 -4.56
CA ILE A 106 2.56 -11.17 -3.54
C ILE A 106 2.15 -9.80 -4.05
N ILE A 107 0.85 -9.50 -3.99
CA ILE A 107 0.31 -8.18 -4.30
C ILE A 107 0.41 -7.29 -3.05
N VAL A 108 0.78 -6.03 -3.22
CA VAL A 108 0.76 -5.05 -2.13
C VAL A 108 -0.37 -4.06 -2.36
N ASN A 109 -1.30 -3.96 -1.40
CA ASN A 109 -2.28 -2.91 -1.31
C ASN A 109 -1.75 -1.80 -0.41
N TRP A 110 -1.47 -0.65 -1.00
CA TRP A 110 -0.78 0.43 -0.33
C TRP A 110 -1.68 1.64 -0.10
N THR A 111 -1.41 2.37 1.00
CA THR A 111 -2.16 3.56 1.37
C THR A 111 -1.32 4.82 1.12
N PRO A 112 -1.34 5.38 -0.11
CA PRO A 112 -0.52 6.54 -0.47
C PRO A 112 -0.83 7.80 0.35
N HIS A 113 -2.04 7.89 0.89
CA HIS A 113 -2.52 9.03 1.69
C HIS A 113 -1.71 9.28 2.96
N TRP A 114 -0.98 8.27 3.46
CA TRP A 114 -0.21 8.37 4.70
C TRP A 114 1.25 8.77 4.49
N THR A 115 1.68 8.86 3.24
CA THR A 115 3.12 8.91 2.92
C THR A 115 3.73 10.30 2.95
N GLY A 116 2.94 11.35 3.10
CA GLY A 116 3.41 12.72 2.90
C GLY A 116 3.29 13.66 4.10
N GLY A 117 2.71 13.20 5.21
CA GLY A 117 2.38 14.12 6.27
C GLY A 117 2.66 13.59 7.68
N TYR A 118 2.06 14.28 8.65
CA TYR A 118 2.20 13.94 10.05
C TYR A 118 1.51 12.62 10.43
N PHE A 119 0.70 12.06 9.54
CA PHE A 119 0.18 10.70 9.75
C PHE A 119 1.36 9.77 10.01
N GLY A 120 1.34 9.15 11.18
CA GLY A 120 2.45 8.33 11.62
C GLY A 120 3.57 9.08 12.36
N ASP A 121 3.47 10.40 12.59
CA ASP A 121 4.48 11.13 13.40
C ASP A 121 4.72 10.46 14.78
N ALA A 122 3.68 9.89 15.36
CA ALA A 122 3.80 9.12 16.59
C ALA A 122 4.70 7.89 16.44
N ALA A 123 4.88 7.36 15.24
CA ALA A 123 5.76 6.23 14.96
C ALA A 123 7.24 6.57 15.23
N ILE A 124 7.64 7.84 15.16
CA ILE A 124 9.03 8.25 15.41
C ILE A 124 9.47 7.94 16.84
N GLU A 125 8.56 8.02 17.82
CA GLU A 125 8.84 7.66 19.21
C GLU A 125 9.22 6.18 19.35
N TRP A 126 8.56 5.33 18.57
CA TRP A 126 8.76 3.89 18.61
C TRP A 126 9.90 3.42 17.70
N LEU A 127 9.94 3.90 16.46
CA LEU A 127 10.90 3.44 15.46
C LEU A 127 12.26 4.15 15.55
N GLY A 128 12.29 5.38 16.07
CA GLY A 128 13.43 6.29 15.92
C GLY A 128 13.48 6.93 14.53
N GLU A 129 14.29 7.98 14.38
CA GLU A 129 14.31 8.81 13.16
C GLU A 129 14.68 8.02 11.92
N GLU A 130 15.71 7.18 11.97
CA GLU A 130 16.22 6.45 10.80
C GLU A 130 15.17 5.53 10.19
N ARG A 131 14.50 4.71 11.02
CA ARG A 131 13.45 3.81 10.52
C ARG A 131 12.20 4.57 10.10
N PHE A 132 11.83 5.62 10.84
CA PHE A 132 10.72 6.50 10.48
C PHE A 132 10.95 7.14 9.10
N ASP A 133 12.15 7.63 8.82
CA ASP A 133 12.50 8.27 7.56
C ASP A 133 12.47 7.27 6.38
N SER A 134 12.75 5.99 6.62
CA SER A 134 12.75 4.94 5.61
C SER A 134 11.38 4.36 5.26
N MET A 135 10.32 4.73 6.00
CA MET A 135 8.97 4.22 5.79
C MET A 135 8.40 4.55 4.40
N TYR A 136 7.47 3.71 3.94
CA TYR A 136 6.68 3.89 2.72
C TYR A 136 7.48 3.86 1.41
N ASN A 137 8.61 3.16 1.35
CA ASN A 137 9.39 3.01 0.13
C ASN A 137 9.15 1.65 -0.55
N LEU A 138 8.21 1.61 -1.50
CA LEU A 138 7.90 0.45 -2.34
C LEU A 138 8.53 0.53 -3.75
N GLN A 139 9.29 1.58 -4.06
CA GLN A 139 9.89 1.76 -5.39
C GLN A 139 10.73 0.56 -5.84
N PRO A 140 11.63 -0.02 -5.01
CA PRO A 140 12.42 -1.17 -5.43
C PRO A 140 11.56 -2.37 -5.86
N MET A 141 10.42 -2.60 -5.18
CA MET A 141 9.49 -3.68 -5.53
C MET A 141 8.79 -3.41 -6.86
N ILE A 142 8.33 -2.17 -7.09
CA ILE A 142 7.67 -1.78 -8.35
C ILE A 142 8.65 -1.90 -9.53
N GLU A 143 9.88 -1.45 -9.35
CA GLU A 143 10.95 -1.57 -10.37
C GLU A 143 11.29 -3.02 -10.68
N ALA A 144 11.17 -3.92 -9.71
CA ALA A 144 11.31 -5.36 -9.89
C ALA A 144 10.09 -6.02 -10.56
N GLY A 145 9.05 -5.26 -10.91
CA GLY A 145 7.83 -5.76 -11.55
C GLY A 145 6.75 -6.22 -10.58
N GLY A 146 6.88 -5.91 -9.30
CA GLY A 146 5.85 -6.20 -8.30
C GLY A 146 4.56 -5.41 -8.54
N ILE A 147 3.44 -6.00 -8.16
CA ILE A 147 2.11 -5.39 -8.31
C ILE A 147 1.77 -4.64 -7.04
N VAL A 148 1.65 -3.31 -7.16
CA VAL A 148 1.17 -2.43 -6.09
C VAL A 148 -0.14 -1.81 -6.55
N ASN A 149 -1.21 -2.09 -5.82
CA ASN A 149 -2.47 -1.37 -5.97
C ASN A 149 -2.66 -0.39 -4.80
N MET A 150 -3.67 0.44 -4.87
CA MET A 150 -3.79 1.58 -3.98
C MET A 150 -5.19 1.72 -3.42
N GLY A 151 -5.24 1.99 -2.11
CA GLY A 151 -6.46 2.27 -1.38
C GLY A 151 -6.28 3.44 -0.43
N SER A 152 -7.38 4.04 0.03
CA SER A 152 -7.32 5.18 0.94
C SER A 152 -7.31 4.79 2.41
N ASP A 153 -7.87 3.63 2.72
CA ASP A 153 -8.15 3.18 4.10
C ASP A 153 -8.86 4.24 4.97
N VAL A 154 -9.67 5.09 4.32
CA VAL A 154 -10.47 6.10 5.03
C VAL A 154 -11.62 5.43 5.75
N VAL A 155 -11.63 5.55 7.07
CA VAL A 155 -12.62 4.91 7.96
C VAL A 155 -13.56 5.91 8.63
N SER A 156 -13.27 7.20 8.50
CA SER A 156 -14.02 8.29 9.15
C SER A 156 -14.78 9.13 8.11
N GLN A 157 -16.05 9.43 8.41
CA GLN A 157 -16.82 10.37 7.57
C GLN A 157 -16.23 11.79 7.53
N TYR A 158 -15.43 12.16 8.53
CA TYR A 158 -14.77 13.47 8.59
C TYR A 158 -13.58 13.59 7.64
N GLU A 159 -13.06 12.46 7.18
CA GLU A 159 -11.93 12.37 6.25
C GLU A 159 -12.35 11.85 4.88
N PHE A 160 -13.64 11.78 4.59
CA PHE A 160 -14.16 11.17 3.38
C PHE A 160 -13.62 11.81 2.09
N HIS A 161 -13.33 13.12 2.09
CA HIS A 161 -12.69 13.82 0.98
C HIS A 161 -11.29 13.29 0.69
N ARG A 162 -10.58 12.78 1.72
CA ARG A 162 -9.26 12.17 1.55
C ARG A 162 -9.32 10.80 0.84
N ALA A 163 -10.50 10.20 0.70
CA ALA A 163 -10.66 8.98 -0.08
C ALA A 163 -10.47 9.18 -1.59
N SER A 164 -10.39 10.44 -2.06
CA SER A 164 -10.11 10.75 -3.45
C SER A 164 -8.78 10.15 -3.93
N PRO A 165 -8.75 9.42 -5.05
CA PRO A 165 -7.50 8.94 -5.65
C PRO A 165 -6.51 10.08 -5.94
N PHE A 166 -7.01 11.26 -6.31
CA PHE A 166 -6.18 12.42 -6.62
C PHE A 166 -5.45 12.98 -5.39
N PHE A 167 -6.08 12.86 -4.21
CA PHE A 167 -5.41 13.17 -2.95
C PHE A 167 -4.23 12.22 -2.72
N GLY A 168 -4.45 10.92 -2.85
CA GLY A 168 -3.39 9.92 -2.75
C GLY A 168 -2.29 10.10 -3.80
N MET A 169 -2.64 10.48 -5.04
CA MET A 169 -1.66 10.80 -6.09
C MET A 169 -0.77 11.96 -5.70
N GLN A 170 -1.36 13.08 -5.24
CA GLN A 170 -0.59 14.22 -4.76
C GLN A 170 0.39 13.81 -3.68
N THR A 171 -0.13 13.17 -2.64
CA THR A 171 0.66 12.79 -1.47
C THR A 171 1.82 11.87 -1.83
N ALA A 172 1.57 10.85 -2.66
CA ALA A 172 2.60 9.88 -3.04
C ALA A 172 3.67 10.46 -4.00
N ILE A 173 3.28 11.34 -4.91
CA ILE A 173 4.20 11.94 -5.89
C ILE A 173 5.07 13.02 -5.25
N SER A 174 4.47 13.88 -4.40
CA SER A 174 5.18 14.98 -3.74
C SER A 174 5.84 14.57 -2.41
N ARG A 175 5.34 13.55 -1.74
CA ARG A 175 5.59 13.22 -0.32
C ARG A 175 5.25 14.38 0.62
N VAL A 176 4.24 15.15 0.24
CA VAL A 176 3.67 16.24 1.04
C VAL A 176 2.17 16.01 1.18
N ASP A 177 1.70 15.90 2.40
CA ASP A 177 0.25 15.89 2.67
C ASP A 177 -0.29 17.33 2.54
N PRO A 178 -1.31 17.60 1.70
CA PRO A 178 -1.80 18.94 1.49
C PRO A 178 -2.49 19.57 2.69
N GLU A 179 -2.96 18.77 3.64
CA GLU A 179 -3.69 19.25 4.83
C GLU A 179 -2.82 19.22 6.08
N PHE A 180 -1.96 18.23 6.20
CA PHE A 180 -1.12 17.98 7.37
C PHE A 180 0.33 17.73 6.95
N PRO A 181 0.99 18.72 6.33
CA PRO A 181 2.38 18.57 5.89
C PRO A 181 3.31 18.38 7.08
N MET A 182 4.48 17.79 6.82
CA MET A 182 5.56 17.69 7.80
C MET A 182 6.03 19.09 8.24
N ASP A 183 6.58 19.17 9.44
CA ASP A 183 7.15 20.41 9.99
C ASP A 183 8.26 20.95 9.09
N GLU A 184 8.11 22.19 8.60
CA GLU A 184 9.03 22.83 7.65
C GLU A 184 10.43 23.05 8.24
N GLU A 185 10.55 23.30 9.57
CA GLU A 185 11.85 23.55 10.21
C GLU A 185 12.67 22.27 10.25
N LYS A 186 12.00 21.13 10.53
CA LYS A 186 12.66 19.81 10.60
C LYS A 186 12.79 19.17 9.20
N TYR A 187 11.81 19.35 8.34
CA TYR A 187 11.73 18.72 7.02
C TYR A 187 11.54 19.81 5.94
N PRO A 188 12.65 20.33 5.36
CA PRO A 188 12.59 21.42 4.39
C PRO A 188 11.67 21.12 3.18
N GLY A 189 10.77 22.04 2.88
CA GLY A 189 9.72 21.89 1.88
C GLY A 189 8.53 21.06 2.39
N SER A 190 8.49 20.78 3.71
CA SER A 190 7.52 19.86 4.34
C SER A 190 7.48 18.48 3.70
N VAL A 191 8.53 18.09 3.01
CA VAL A 191 8.64 16.82 2.29
C VAL A 191 9.09 15.73 3.25
N ARG A 192 8.29 14.67 3.36
CA ARG A 192 8.70 13.48 4.11
C ARG A 192 10.00 12.92 3.52
N PRO A 193 10.98 12.49 4.34
CA PRO A 193 12.25 11.92 3.89
C PRO A 193 12.10 10.72 2.96
N GLU A 194 13.23 10.18 2.50
CA GLU A 194 13.33 9.12 1.50
C GLU A 194 12.78 9.57 0.14
N LYS A 195 13.44 10.58 -0.45
CA LYS A 195 13.03 11.14 -1.77
C LYS A 195 12.95 10.09 -2.89
N GLY A 196 13.72 9.01 -2.80
CA GLY A 196 13.64 7.87 -3.72
C GLY A 196 12.29 7.13 -3.68
N ALA A 197 11.48 7.40 -2.67
CA ALA A 197 10.14 6.82 -2.53
C ALA A 197 9.03 7.65 -3.19
N CYS A 198 9.33 8.72 -3.91
CA CYS A 198 8.33 9.44 -4.71
C CYS A 198 7.86 8.59 -5.89
N TYR A 199 6.55 8.64 -6.16
CA TYR A 199 5.94 7.85 -7.23
C TYR A 199 5.73 8.68 -8.49
N THR A 200 5.69 8.03 -9.64
CA THR A 200 5.34 8.68 -10.90
C THR A 200 3.83 8.65 -11.13
N MET A 201 3.32 9.54 -11.98
CA MET A 201 1.92 9.53 -12.38
C MET A 201 1.51 8.18 -13.00
N ASP A 202 2.38 7.57 -13.81
CA ASP A 202 2.11 6.26 -14.42
C ASP A 202 1.94 5.15 -13.37
N GLN A 203 2.77 5.14 -12.33
CA GLN A 203 2.65 4.18 -11.23
C GLN A 203 1.35 4.37 -10.47
N MET A 204 0.98 5.64 -10.18
CA MET A 204 -0.26 5.95 -9.49
C MET A 204 -1.49 5.55 -10.33
N LEU A 205 -1.52 5.89 -11.61
CA LEU A 205 -2.62 5.50 -12.50
C LEU A 205 -2.75 3.98 -12.59
N LYS A 206 -1.65 3.25 -12.78
CA LYS A 206 -1.69 1.78 -12.78
C LYS A 206 -2.20 1.22 -11.46
N GLY A 207 -1.74 1.76 -10.34
CA GLY A 207 -2.14 1.33 -9.00
C GLY A 207 -3.64 1.47 -8.74
N TYR A 208 -4.23 2.58 -9.15
CA TYR A 208 -5.67 2.83 -8.99
C TYR A 208 -6.54 2.19 -10.08
N THR A 209 -5.97 1.58 -11.11
CA THR A 209 -6.73 0.99 -12.24
C THR A 209 -6.39 -0.49 -12.44
N ILE A 210 -5.47 -0.80 -13.35
CA ILE A 210 -5.21 -2.19 -13.75
C ILE A 210 -4.68 -3.06 -12.60
N ASN A 211 -3.82 -2.54 -11.73
CA ASN A 211 -3.31 -3.32 -10.60
C ASN A 211 -4.41 -3.65 -9.59
N SER A 212 -5.35 -2.72 -9.36
CA SER A 212 -6.54 -3.00 -8.56
C SER A 212 -7.47 -4.03 -9.21
N ALA A 213 -7.60 -4.00 -10.53
CA ALA A 213 -8.37 -5.02 -11.25
C ALA A 213 -7.72 -6.41 -11.15
N ILE A 214 -6.39 -6.49 -11.22
CA ILE A 214 -5.64 -7.74 -11.01
C ILE A 214 -5.89 -8.29 -9.59
N GLN A 215 -5.84 -7.43 -8.58
CA GLN A 215 -6.13 -7.81 -7.19
C GLN A 215 -7.50 -8.51 -7.07
N PHE A 216 -8.51 -7.95 -7.72
CA PHE A 216 -9.87 -8.50 -7.70
C PHE A 216 -10.12 -9.61 -8.74
N ARG A 217 -9.11 -10.01 -9.51
CA ARG A 217 -9.24 -11.00 -10.61
C ARG A 217 -10.31 -10.61 -11.64
N ILE A 218 -10.40 -9.32 -11.96
CA ILE A 218 -11.34 -8.77 -12.96
C ILE A 218 -10.62 -7.98 -14.05
N ASP A 219 -9.32 -8.16 -14.17
CA ASP A 219 -8.48 -7.48 -15.17
C ASP A 219 -8.79 -7.89 -16.62
N ASP A 220 -9.51 -8.98 -16.80
CA ASP A 220 -10.10 -9.40 -18.08
C ASP A 220 -11.29 -8.54 -18.51
N VAL A 221 -11.99 -7.91 -17.55
CA VAL A 221 -13.22 -7.12 -17.80
C VAL A 221 -13.15 -5.67 -17.35
N ALA A 222 -12.13 -5.25 -16.62
CA ALA A 222 -11.97 -3.90 -16.05
C ALA A 222 -10.50 -3.49 -15.93
N GLY A 223 -10.23 -2.24 -15.48
CA GLY A 223 -8.90 -1.74 -15.13
C GLY A 223 -8.10 -1.12 -16.27
N SER A 224 -8.50 -1.30 -17.51
CA SER A 224 -7.88 -0.65 -18.68
C SER A 224 -8.91 -0.33 -19.75
N ILE A 225 -8.56 0.59 -20.65
CA ILE A 225 -9.41 0.96 -21.79
C ILE A 225 -9.04 0.06 -22.99
N GLU A 226 -9.75 -1.06 -23.10
CA GLU A 226 -9.55 -2.06 -24.14
C GLU A 226 -10.89 -2.55 -24.69
N GLU A 227 -10.89 -2.97 -25.96
CA GLU A 227 -12.09 -3.57 -26.56
C GLU A 227 -12.50 -4.85 -25.82
N GLY A 228 -13.76 -4.94 -25.45
CA GLY A 228 -14.33 -6.07 -24.71
C GLY A 228 -14.44 -5.84 -23.21
N LYS A 229 -13.74 -4.86 -22.63
CA LYS A 229 -13.87 -4.50 -21.23
C LYS A 229 -15.06 -3.57 -20.97
N PHE A 230 -15.52 -3.52 -19.73
CA PHE A 230 -16.56 -2.59 -19.34
C PHE A 230 -16.09 -1.14 -19.51
N ALA A 231 -17.02 -0.29 -19.94
CA ALA A 231 -16.78 1.14 -19.96
C ALA A 231 -16.99 1.72 -18.55
N ASP A 232 -16.00 1.44 -17.67
CA ASP A 232 -15.84 2.04 -16.35
C ASP A 232 -14.83 3.16 -16.50
N LEU A 233 -15.32 4.40 -16.68
CA LEU A 233 -14.50 5.53 -17.09
C LEU A 233 -14.65 6.69 -16.11
N CYS A 234 -13.53 7.33 -15.84
CA CYS A 234 -13.47 8.60 -15.13
C CYS A 234 -12.96 9.66 -16.11
N VAL A 235 -13.77 10.67 -16.40
CA VAL A 235 -13.40 11.77 -17.30
C VAL A 235 -12.95 12.95 -16.48
N ILE A 236 -11.76 13.44 -16.79
CA ILE A 236 -11.11 14.56 -16.14
C ILE A 236 -10.86 15.63 -17.21
N LYS A 237 -11.11 16.88 -16.89
CA LYS A 237 -10.92 17.99 -17.81
C LYS A 237 -9.46 18.28 -18.09
N GLU A 238 -8.65 18.23 -17.05
CA GLU A 238 -7.22 18.51 -17.09
C GLU A 238 -6.44 17.25 -17.49
N ASN A 239 -5.35 17.42 -18.23
CA ASN A 239 -4.38 16.35 -18.38
C ASN A 239 -3.56 16.24 -17.09
N LEU A 240 -3.67 15.12 -16.38
CA LEU A 240 -3.02 14.89 -15.07
C LEU A 240 -1.49 15.07 -15.12
N TYR A 241 -0.87 14.84 -16.27
CA TYR A 241 0.58 15.04 -16.45
C TYR A 241 0.98 16.52 -16.51
N ASP A 242 0.04 17.41 -16.77
CA ASP A 242 0.26 18.87 -16.87
C ASP A 242 -0.22 19.62 -15.62
N VAL A 243 -0.93 18.93 -14.72
CA VAL A 243 -1.37 19.51 -13.44
C VAL A 243 -0.16 19.68 -12.51
N ASP A 244 -0.08 20.86 -11.86
CA ASP A 244 0.87 21.05 -10.76
C ASP A 244 0.65 19.97 -9.70
N VAL A 245 1.70 19.26 -9.34
CA VAL A 245 1.62 18.15 -8.38
C VAL A 245 0.95 18.55 -7.07
N ASN A 246 1.17 19.80 -6.61
CA ASN A 246 0.58 20.32 -5.37
C ASN A 246 -0.91 20.72 -5.49
N LYS A 247 -1.51 20.49 -6.65
CA LYS A 247 -2.94 20.73 -6.94
C LYS A 247 -3.68 19.49 -7.41
N LEU A 248 -3.02 18.33 -7.42
CA LEU A 248 -3.68 17.09 -7.82
C LEU A 248 -4.87 16.75 -6.93
N SER A 249 -4.80 17.03 -5.63
CA SER A 249 -5.92 16.79 -4.70
C SER A 249 -7.17 17.61 -4.99
N GLU A 250 -7.03 18.71 -5.76
CA GLU A 250 -8.15 19.58 -6.17
C GLU A 250 -8.84 19.10 -7.45
N VAL A 251 -8.30 18.07 -8.11
CA VAL A 251 -8.86 17.53 -9.35
C VAL A 251 -10.16 16.79 -9.06
N GLU A 252 -11.20 17.13 -9.82
CA GLU A 252 -12.50 16.47 -9.75
C GLU A 252 -12.90 15.89 -11.11
N PRO A 253 -13.51 14.68 -11.14
CA PRO A 253 -14.06 14.13 -12.36
C PRO A 253 -15.21 14.99 -12.88
N THR A 254 -15.21 15.30 -14.19
CA THR A 254 -16.36 15.94 -14.86
C THR A 254 -17.47 14.94 -15.12
N ALA A 255 -17.12 13.67 -15.34
CA ALA A 255 -18.09 12.60 -15.47
C ALA A 255 -17.50 11.26 -15.00
N VAL A 256 -18.37 10.42 -14.46
CA VAL A 256 -18.04 9.03 -14.11
C VAL A 256 -19.04 8.10 -14.80
N MET A 257 -18.51 7.09 -15.47
CA MET A 257 -19.29 6.07 -16.12
C MET A 257 -19.02 4.72 -15.46
N PHE A 258 -20.09 3.94 -15.23
CA PHE A 258 -20.02 2.58 -14.73
C PHE A 258 -20.79 1.65 -15.67
N LYS A 259 -20.12 0.67 -16.23
CA LYS A 259 -20.66 -0.28 -17.23
C LYS A 259 -21.41 0.42 -18.36
N GLY A 260 -20.81 1.49 -18.90
CA GLY A 260 -21.36 2.25 -20.01
C GLY A 260 -22.51 3.21 -19.64
N LYS A 261 -22.82 3.40 -18.36
CA LYS A 261 -23.85 4.35 -17.89
C LYS A 261 -23.20 5.47 -17.10
N ILE A 262 -23.54 6.71 -17.42
CA ILE A 262 -23.13 7.87 -16.64
C ILE A 262 -23.79 7.78 -15.25
N VAL A 263 -23.00 7.77 -14.19
CA VAL A 263 -23.44 7.71 -12.80
C VAL A 263 -23.22 9.02 -12.07
N SER A 264 -22.35 9.89 -12.60
CA SER A 264 -22.09 11.23 -12.07
C SER A 264 -21.61 12.15 -13.19
N GLY A 265 -21.97 13.43 -13.13
CA GLY A 265 -21.54 14.46 -14.07
C GLY A 265 -22.14 14.34 -15.48
N GLU A 266 -21.52 15.02 -16.45
CA GLU A 266 -21.92 15.06 -17.86
C GLU A 266 -20.67 14.97 -18.75
N PHE A 267 -20.82 14.36 -19.94
CA PHE A 267 -19.78 14.29 -20.97
C PHE A 267 -19.80 15.50 -21.86
#